data_d30aec502ced695fd1957fda6b0e7696
#
_entry.id   d30aec502ced695fd1957fda6b0e7696
#
_cell.length_a   1.000
_cell.length_b   1.000
_cell.length_c   1.000
_cell.angle_alpha   90.00
_cell.angle_beta   90.00
_cell.angle_gamma   90.00
#
_symmetry.space_group_name_H-M   'P 1'
#
loop_
_entity.id
_entity.type
_entity.pdbx_description
1 polymer ?
#
loop_
_entity_poly.entity_id
_entity_poly.type
_entity_poly.pdbx_seq_one_letter_code
_entity_poly.pdbx_strand_id
1 'polypeptide(L)'
;MIRTFHWDDWTLDALMAARRETTVSLVVPARNEAATVGDVVTRVRERLVDTVRLLDEIVVIDSDSTDDTSAVAADAGAVVHRAAEIRPDLGTHPGKGEAMWKSLFVTKGEVLVFMDADLLDWDTHFVPGLLGPLLTTPGVDLVKGFYERPLGDAPYEGGRVTELVARPLISLLFHDLAGLHQPLAGEWAVRRSLFESLSVPTGYAVELAALIDTAATRGAEAIAQVDLGRRAHRHQSLRDLGGMARQIMAMALGRAGVATGTSTAEGAEWPERPPARDVA
;
A
#
# COMPACT_ATOMS: atom_id res chain seq x y z
N MET A 1 -2.78 16.57 13.65
CA MET A 1 -3.26 16.90 12.27
C MET A 1 -2.34 16.24 11.28
N ILE A 2 -2.89 15.54 10.26
CA ILE A 2 -2.12 14.85 9.22
C ILE A 2 -1.41 15.88 8.35
N ARG A 3 -0.08 15.72 8.20
CA ARG A 3 0.74 16.63 7.38
C ARG A 3 0.61 16.26 5.91
N THR A 4 0.49 17.27 5.06
CA THR A 4 0.37 17.11 3.60
C THR A 4 1.59 17.73 2.93
N PHE A 5 2.15 17.00 1.98
CA PHE A 5 3.31 17.36 1.20
C PHE A 5 3.01 17.23 -0.29
N HIS A 6 3.92 17.71 -1.12
CA HIS A 6 3.90 17.50 -2.57
C HIS A 6 5.14 16.71 -3.00
N TRP A 7 5.04 15.92 -4.04
CA TRP A 7 6.12 15.01 -4.46
C TRP A 7 7.43 15.74 -4.83
N ASP A 8 7.36 17.02 -5.23
CA ASP A 8 8.53 17.84 -5.60
C ASP A 8 9.11 18.69 -4.44
N ASP A 9 8.62 18.49 -3.21
CA ASP A 9 9.20 19.11 -2.02
C ASP A 9 10.64 18.65 -1.75
N TRP A 10 11.08 17.55 -2.40
CA TRP A 10 12.42 17.00 -2.23
C TRP A 10 13.12 16.76 -3.57
N THR A 11 14.39 17.13 -3.65
CA THR A 11 15.28 16.67 -4.72
C THR A 11 15.78 15.26 -4.41
N LEU A 12 16.14 14.49 -5.44
CA LEU A 12 16.75 13.17 -5.25
C LEU A 12 18.03 13.23 -4.41
N ASP A 13 18.87 14.26 -4.60
CA ASP A 13 20.10 14.45 -3.83
C ASP A 13 19.80 14.68 -2.34
N ALA A 14 18.77 15.47 -2.02
CA ALA A 14 18.34 15.68 -0.63
C ALA A 14 17.84 14.38 0.01
N LEU A 15 17.08 13.56 -0.74
CA LEU A 15 16.62 12.26 -0.24
C LEU A 15 17.77 11.28 -0.04
N MET A 16 18.73 11.23 -0.95
CA MET A 16 19.92 10.39 -0.79
C MET A 16 20.74 10.79 0.45
N ALA A 17 20.89 12.08 0.70
CA ALA A 17 21.55 12.57 1.91
C ALA A 17 20.76 12.22 3.19
N ALA A 18 19.43 12.33 3.16
CA ALA A 18 18.55 12.02 4.29
C ALA A 18 18.44 10.51 4.56
N ARG A 19 18.47 9.69 3.49
CA ARG A 19 18.38 8.23 3.58
C ARG A 19 19.52 7.63 4.41
N ARG A 20 20.74 8.15 4.26
CA ARG A 20 21.94 7.60 4.93
C ARG A 20 22.05 6.08 4.70
N GLU A 21 22.04 5.30 5.80
CA GLU A 21 22.13 3.83 5.82
C GLU A 21 20.75 3.14 5.78
N THR A 22 19.64 3.91 5.81
CA THR A 22 18.30 3.34 5.80
C THR A 22 18.05 2.55 4.53
N THR A 23 17.75 1.28 4.66
CA THR A 23 17.44 0.40 3.54
C THR A 23 15.97 0.50 3.13
N VAL A 24 15.71 0.43 1.81
CA VAL A 24 14.36 0.62 1.25
C VAL A 24 14.03 -0.49 0.28
N SER A 25 12.91 -1.18 0.53
CA SER A 25 12.34 -2.17 -0.40
C SER A 25 11.10 -1.59 -1.09
N LEU A 26 11.04 -1.70 -2.41
CA LEU A 26 9.78 -1.55 -3.13
C LEU A 26 9.09 -2.91 -3.20
N VAL A 27 7.83 -2.95 -2.81
CA VAL A 27 6.96 -4.14 -2.88
C VAL A 27 5.81 -3.88 -3.84
N VAL A 28 5.65 -4.76 -4.81
CA VAL A 28 4.58 -4.70 -5.81
C VAL A 28 3.72 -5.96 -5.68
N PRO A 29 2.57 -5.90 -4.97
CA PRO A 29 1.59 -6.98 -4.99
C PRO A 29 0.99 -7.10 -6.39
N ALA A 30 1.01 -8.28 -6.98
CA ALA A 30 0.54 -8.49 -8.35
C ALA A 30 -0.38 -9.73 -8.45
N ARG A 31 -1.41 -9.63 -9.28
CA ARG A 31 -2.24 -10.77 -9.68
C ARG A 31 -2.83 -10.53 -11.07
N ASN A 32 -2.37 -11.31 -12.05
CA ASN A 32 -2.79 -11.21 -13.46
C ASN A 32 -2.55 -9.80 -14.04
N GLU A 33 -1.31 -9.30 -13.85
CA GLU A 33 -0.87 -7.97 -14.27
C GLU A 33 0.33 -8.04 -15.26
N ALA A 34 0.40 -9.12 -16.06
CA ALA A 34 1.47 -9.29 -17.05
C ALA A 34 1.57 -8.10 -18.05
N ALA A 35 0.46 -7.38 -18.29
CA ALA A 35 0.43 -6.26 -19.21
C ALA A 35 1.12 -4.98 -18.68
N THR A 36 1.30 -4.85 -17.37
CA THR A 36 1.71 -3.59 -16.73
C THR A 36 2.90 -3.74 -15.79
N VAL A 37 3.03 -4.87 -15.10
CA VAL A 37 4.06 -5.09 -14.09
C VAL A 37 5.48 -4.89 -14.61
N GLY A 38 5.74 -5.26 -15.88
CA GLY A 38 7.04 -5.09 -16.52
C GLY A 38 7.45 -3.62 -16.66
N ASP A 39 6.53 -2.74 -17.09
CA ASP A 39 6.78 -1.30 -17.17
C ASP A 39 7.05 -0.70 -15.78
N VAL A 40 6.25 -1.07 -14.78
CA VAL A 40 6.42 -0.61 -13.40
C VAL A 40 7.82 -0.96 -12.87
N VAL A 41 8.21 -2.23 -12.99
CA VAL A 41 9.52 -2.71 -12.50
C VAL A 41 10.67 -2.07 -13.27
N THR A 42 10.61 -2.06 -14.60
CA THR A 42 11.70 -1.53 -15.45
C THR A 42 11.97 -0.05 -15.16
N ARG A 43 10.94 0.79 -15.20
CA ARG A 43 11.10 2.25 -14.98
C ARG A 43 11.63 2.58 -13.59
N VAL A 44 11.11 1.91 -12.56
CA VAL A 44 11.59 2.12 -11.19
C VAL A 44 13.03 1.63 -11.06
N ARG A 45 13.36 0.44 -11.58
CA ARG A 45 14.70 -0.11 -11.50
C ARG A 45 15.73 0.79 -12.15
N GLU A 46 15.54 1.16 -13.43
CA GLU A 46 16.46 2.01 -14.17
C GLU A 46 16.74 3.34 -13.47
N ARG A 47 15.69 3.97 -12.93
CA ARG A 47 15.81 5.29 -12.31
C ARG A 47 16.30 5.22 -10.87
N LEU A 48 15.73 4.35 -10.05
CA LEU A 48 15.85 4.42 -8.58
C LEU A 48 16.72 3.33 -7.97
N VAL A 49 17.08 2.28 -8.74
CA VAL A 49 18.06 1.27 -8.33
C VAL A 49 19.38 1.50 -9.07
N ASP A 50 19.36 1.48 -10.40
CA ASP A 50 20.60 1.49 -11.20
C ASP A 50 21.25 2.88 -11.26
N THR A 51 20.44 3.96 -11.34
CA THR A 51 20.96 5.33 -11.49
C THR A 51 21.17 6.02 -10.14
N VAL A 52 20.14 6.13 -9.31
CA VAL A 52 20.20 6.95 -8.08
C VAL A 52 20.49 6.11 -6.83
N ARG A 53 20.21 4.82 -6.87
CA ARG A 53 20.33 3.88 -5.73
C ARG A 53 19.51 4.31 -4.51
N LEU A 54 18.31 4.85 -4.75
CA LEU A 54 17.37 5.21 -3.70
C LEU A 54 16.66 3.98 -3.12
N LEU A 55 16.52 2.92 -3.92
CA LEU A 55 15.99 1.61 -3.53
C LEU A 55 17.11 0.57 -3.49
N ASP A 56 17.00 -0.38 -2.55
CA ASP A 56 17.94 -1.51 -2.42
C ASP A 56 17.43 -2.75 -3.16
N GLU A 57 16.11 -2.91 -3.26
CA GLU A 57 15.47 -4.04 -3.94
C GLU A 57 14.08 -3.69 -4.45
N ILE A 58 13.66 -4.42 -5.48
CA ILE A 58 12.28 -4.45 -5.98
C ILE A 58 11.80 -5.89 -5.87
N VAL A 59 10.72 -6.08 -5.10
CA VAL A 59 10.13 -7.39 -4.84
C VAL A 59 8.69 -7.41 -5.32
N VAL A 60 8.38 -8.35 -6.21
CA VAL A 60 7.02 -8.62 -6.66
C VAL A 60 6.48 -9.81 -5.89
N ILE A 61 5.34 -9.64 -5.24
CA ILE A 61 4.62 -10.73 -4.57
C ILE A 61 3.46 -11.15 -5.47
N ASP A 62 3.64 -12.27 -6.14
CA ASP A 62 2.62 -12.84 -7.03
C ASP A 62 1.58 -13.63 -6.22
N SER A 63 0.33 -13.16 -6.27
CA SER A 63 -0.83 -13.76 -5.61
C SER A 63 -1.53 -14.77 -6.50
N ASP A 64 -0.82 -15.83 -6.91
CA ASP A 64 -1.31 -16.93 -7.74
C ASP A 64 -1.86 -16.48 -9.10
N SER A 65 -1.07 -15.73 -9.84
CA SER A 65 -1.38 -15.35 -11.22
C SER A 65 -1.50 -16.58 -12.12
N THR A 66 -2.39 -16.50 -13.07
CA THR A 66 -2.63 -17.52 -14.11
C THR A 66 -2.09 -17.11 -15.48
N ASP A 67 -1.58 -15.88 -15.59
CA ASP A 67 -0.89 -15.31 -16.75
C ASP A 67 0.63 -15.25 -16.52
N ASP A 68 1.36 -14.60 -17.41
CA ASP A 68 2.82 -14.50 -17.37
C ASP A 68 3.36 -13.43 -16.37
N THR A 69 2.56 -12.95 -15.41
CA THR A 69 2.93 -11.89 -14.47
C THR A 69 4.29 -12.13 -13.81
N SER A 70 4.51 -13.33 -13.24
CA SER A 70 5.77 -13.67 -12.56
C SER A 70 6.97 -13.63 -13.51
N ALA A 71 6.83 -14.17 -14.72
CA ALA A 71 7.91 -14.19 -15.71
C ALA A 71 8.25 -12.77 -16.18
N VAL A 72 7.24 -11.98 -16.52
CA VAL A 72 7.41 -10.58 -16.97
C VAL A 72 8.08 -9.72 -15.87
N ALA A 73 7.69 -9.89 -14.62
CA ALA A 73 8.31 -9.16 -13.51
C ALA A 73 9.78 -9.55 -13.29
N ALA A 74 10.09 -10.85 -13.38
CA ALA A 74 11.46 -11.36 -13.25
C ALA A 74 12.36 -10.88 -14.40
N ASP A 75 11.87 -10.93 -15.63
CA ASP A 75 12.59 -10.45 -16.83
C ASP A 75 12.87 -8.93 -16.75
N ALA A 76 11.97 -8.16 -16.13
CA ALA A 76 12.17 -6.74 -15.84
C ALA A 76 13.20 -6.49 -14.72
N GLY A 77 13.58 -7.53 -13.96
CA GLY A 77 14.64 -7.49 -12.94
C GLY A 77 14.14 -7.35 -11.51
N ALA A 78 12.89 -7.66 -11.21
CA ALA A 78 12.41 -7.80 -9.85
C ALA A 78 12.79 -9.17 -9.26
N VAL A 79 12.91 -9.23 -7.94
CA VAL A 79 12.87 -10.51 -7.20
C VAL A 79 11.40 -10.91 -7.07
N VAL A 80 11.02 -12.06 -7.60
CA VAL A 80 9.63 -12.51 -7.59
C VAL A 80 9.45 -13.64 -6.59
N HIS A 81 8.42 -13.52 -5.76
CA HIS A 81 7.99 -14.58 -4.84
C HIS A 81 6.51 -14.87 -5.03
N ARG A 82 6.15 -16.14 -5.04
CA ARG A 82 4.74 -16.54 -4.98
C ARG A 82 4.25 -16.49 -3.55
N ALA A 83 3.12 -15.83 -3.30
CA ALA A 83 2.58 -15.67 -1.95
C ALA A 83 2.39 -17.00 -1.22
N ALA A 84 1.98 -18.07 -1.92
CA ALA A 84 1.81 -19.39 -1.36
C ALA A 84 3.13 -20.06 -0.89
N GLU A 85 4.28 -19.65 -1.44
CA GLU A 85 5.60 -20.21 -1.12
C GLU A 85 6.28 -19.49 0.06
N ILE A 86 5.80 -18.29 0.42
CA ILE A 86 6.32 -17.53 1.56
C ILE A 86 5.68 -18.04 2.84
N ARG A 87 6.48 -18.57 3.79
CA ARG A 87 5.99 -19.11 5.05
C ARG A 87 4.79 -20.06 4.83
N PRO A 88 4.98 -21.16 4.10
CA PRO A 88 3.89 -22.12 3.80
C PRO A 88 3.33 -22.77 5.06
N ASP A 89 4.10 -22.78 6.16
CA ASP A 89 3.68 -23.21 7.49
C ASP A 89 2.50 -22.39 8.04
N LEU A 90 2.37 -21.14 7.63
CA LEU A 90 1.27 -20.23 8.02
C LEU A 90 0.08 -20.27 7.04
N GLY A 91 0.14 -21.13 6.03
CA GLY A 91 -0.86 -21.17 4.97
C GLY A 91 -0.87 -19.91 4.10
N THR A 92 -1.87 -19.78 3.23
CA THR A 92 -2.05 -18.61 2.35
C THR A 92 -3.53 -18.24 2.23
N HIS A 93 -3.80 -16.95 2.08
CA HIS A 93 -5.13 -16.39 1.82
C HIS A 93 -5.10 -15.59 0.51
N PRO A 94 -6.21 -15.53 -0.22
CA PRO A 94 -6.29 -14.62 -1.36
C PRO A 94 -6.36 -13.16 -0.88
N GLY A 95 -5.73 -12.25 -1.62
CA GLY A 95 -5.92 -10.83 -1.46
C GLY A 95 -4.65 -10.01 -1.33
N LYS A 96 -4.81 -8.68 -1.50
CA LYS A 96 -3.71 -7.71 -1.52
C LYS A 96 -2.99 -7.62 -0.18
N GLY A 97 -3.74 -7.61 0.92
CA GLY A 97 -3.16 -7.55 2.26
C GLY A 97 -2.33 -8.78 2.60
N GLU A 98 -2.71 -9.97 2.13
CA GLU A 98 -1.90 -11.17 2.27
C GLU A 98 -0.54 -11.01 1.59
N ALA A 99 -0.50 -10.54 0.35
CA ALA A 99 0.74 -10.30 -0.36
C ALA A 99 1.62 -9.26 0.35
N MET A 100 1.03 -8.19 0.86
CA MET A 100 1.74 -7.17 1.63
C MET A 100 2.29 -7.73 2.95
N TRP A 101 1.51 -8.51 3.70
CA TRP A 101 1.97 -9.14 4.93
C TRP A 101 3.07 -10.16 4.67
N LYS A 102 2.92 -11.01 3.65
CA LYS A 102 3.93 -11.99 3.24
C LYS A 102 5.24 -11.34 2.81
N SER A 103 5.20 -10.13 2.23
CA SER A 103 6.40 -9.42 1.81
C SER A 103 7.38 -9.15 2.97
N LEU A 104 6.89 -9.04 4.20
CA LEU A 104 7.72 -8.84 5.41
C LEU A 104 8.76 -9.96 5.62
N PHE A 105 8.49 -11.17 5.16
CA PHE A 105 9.37 -12.33 5.35
C PHE A 105 10.42 -12.50 4.24
N VAL A 106 10.32 -11.74 3.15
CA VAL A 106 11.21 -11.88 1.98
C VAL A 106 11.89 -10.58 1.57
N THR A 107 11.57 -9.46 2.22
CA THR A 107 12.21 -8.15 2.01
C THR A 107 13.13 -7.78 3.17
N LYS A 108 14.07 -6.85 2.93
CA LYS A 108 15.11 -6.46 3.91
C LYS A 108 15.07 -4.98 4.29
N GLY A 109 14.31 -4.15 3.56
CA GLY A 109 14.25 -2.71 3.79
C GLY A 109 13.69 -2.34 5.16
N GLU A 110 14.30 -1.38 5.83
CA GLU A 110 13.77 -0.73 7.04
C GLU A 110 12.53 0.13 6.73
N VAL A 111 12.42 0.54 5.47
CA VAL A 111 11.24 1.21 4.90
C VAL A 111 10.71 0.35 3.76
N LEU A 112 9.41 0.13 3.77
CA LEU A 112 8.67 -0.53 2.70
C LEU A 112 7.88 0.52 1.91
N VAL A 113 8.01 0.50 0.60
CA VAL A 113 7.17 1.25 -0.32
C VAL A 113 6.29 0.27 -1.05
N PHE A 114 4.98 0.47 -1.01
CA PHE A 114 4.01 -0.33 -1.74
C PHE A 114 3.53 0.44 -2.97
N MET A 115 3.47 -0.24 -4.11
CA MET A 115 2.90 0.28 -5.35
C MET A 115 2.05 -0.79 -6.03
N ASP A 116 0.95 -0.36 -6.64
CA ASP A 116 0.12 -1.25 -7.45
C ASP A 116 0.86 -1.69 -8.72
N ALA A 117 0.57 -2.89 -9.21
CA ALA A 117 1.14 -3.43 -10.44
C ALA A 117 0.41 -2.97 -11.72
N ASP A 118 -0.80 -2.39 -11.60
CA ASP A 118 -1.71 -2.02 -12.70
C ASP A 118 -1.62 -0.54 -13.13
N LEU A 119 -0.49 0.12 -12.85
CA LEU A 119 -0.28 1.53 -13.13
C LEU A 119 -0.19 1.81 -14.63
N LEU A 120 -0.97 2.78 -15.14
CA LEU A 120 -1.00 3.15 -16.56
C LEU A 120 -0.44 4.56 -16.83
N ASP A 121 -0.89 5.57 -16.08
CA ASP A 121 -0.42 6.96 -16.20
C ASP A 121 0.19 7.37 -14.87
N TRP A 122 1.50 7.20 -14.76
CA TRP A 122 2.27 7.39 -13.53
C TRP A 122 3.72 7.73 -13.85
N ASP A 123 4.50 8.17 -12.84
CA ASP A 123 5.93 8.36 -13.02
C ASP A 123 6.72 7.96 -11.77
N THR A 124 8.01 7.77 -11.95
CA THR A 124 8.96 7.27 -10.94
C THR A 124 9.08 8.19 -9.71
N HIS A 125 8.64 9.44 -9.79
CA HIS A 125 8.60 10.37 -8.66
C HIS A 125 7.65 9.92 -7.53
N PHE A 126 6.76 8.95 -7.78
CA PHE A 126 5.89 8.39 -6.73
C PHE A 126 6.70 7.84 -5.56
N VAL A 127 7.76 7.10 -5.85
CA VAL A 127 8.61 6.50 -4.81
C VAL A 127 9.36 7.56 -3.98
N PRO A 128 10.15 8.49 -4.58
CA PRO A 128 10.79 9.55 -3.80
C PRO A 128 9.79 10.45 -3.07
N GLY A 129 8.63 10.74 -3.67
CA GLY A 129 7.57 11.49 -3.00
C GLY A 129 7.10 10.80 -1.70
N LEU A 130 6.83 9.49 -1.75
CA LEU A 130 6.44 8.71 -0.57
C LEU A 130 7.56 8.60 0.48
N LEU A 131 8.81 8.52 0.05
CA LEU A 131 9.96 8.43 0.95
C LEU A 131 10.29 9.75 1.65
N GLY A 132 9.98 10.88 1.00
CA GLY A 132 10.33 12.21 1.51
C GLY A 132 9.95 12.42 2.97
N PRO A 133 8.68 12.34 3.36
CA PRO A 133 8.27 12.53 4.75
C PRO A 133 8.88 11.53 5.72
N LEU A 134 9.02 10.25 5.33
CA LEU A 134 9.62 9.21 6.18
C LEU A 134 11.09 9.48 6.49
N LEU A 135 11.84 9.99 5.52
CA LEU A 135 13.28 10.22 5.65
C LEU A 135 13.61 11.56 6.30
N THR A 136 12.75 12.58 6.12
CA THR A 136 13.08 13.96 6.52
C THR A 136 12.26 14.51 7.68
N THR A 137 11.15 13.85 8.02
CA THR A 137 10.23 14.38 9.04
C THR A 137 10.18 13.47 10.27
N PRO A 138 10.76 13.88 11.41
CA PRO A 138 10.72 13.09 12.63
C PRO A 138 9.30 12.73 13.05
N GLY A 139 9.10 11.48 13.49
CA GLY A 139 7.83 10.97 13.99
C GLY A 139 6.83 10.57 12.89
N VAL A 140 7.18 10.65 11.61
CA VAL A 140 6.39 10.03 10.53
C VAL A 140 6.80 8.58 10.35
N ASP A 141 5.83 7.68 10.49
CA ASP A 141 6.02 6.25 10.36
C ASP A 141 5.26 5.65 9.17
N LEU A 142 4.20 6.34 8.69
CA LEU A 142 3.40 5.94 7.53
C LEU A 142 3.11 7.14 6.62
N VAL A 143 3.30 6.99 5.32
CA VAL A 143 3.02 8.00 4.30
C VAL A 143 2.07 7.44 3.26
N LYS A 144 0.97 8.16 3.02
CA LYS A 144 -0.06 7.81 2.05
C LYS A 144 0.02 8.69 0.82
N GLY A 145 0.08 8.09 -0.37
CA GLY A 145 -0.05 8.83 -1.62
C GLY A 145 -1.49 9.24 -1.88
N PHE A 146 -1.67 10.37 -2.55
CA PHE A 146 -2.92 10.74 -3.21
C PHE A 146 -2.61 11.43 -4.54
N TYR A 147 -3.57 11.43 -5.45
CA TYR A 147 -3.38 11.94 -6.81
C TYR A 147 -4.74 12.23 -7.45
N GLU A 148 -4.72 13.01 -8.53
CA GLU A 148 -5.89 13.16 -9.37
C GLU A 148 -6.26 11.81 -10.02
N ARG A 149 -7.52 11.41 -9.84
CA ARG A 149 -8.13 10.21 -10.45
C ARG A 149 -9.30 10.64 -11.32
N PRO A 150 -9.08 11.01 -12.57
CA PRO A 150 -10.16 11.50 -13.41
C PRO A 150 -11.18 10.39 -13.71
N LEU A 151 -12.46 10.76 -13.67
CA LEU A 151 -13.57 10.00 -14.21
C LEU A 151 -14.25 10.88 -15.29
N GLY A 152 -13.97 10.61 -16.57
CA GLY A 152 -14.31 11.54 -17.65
C GLY A 152 -13.58 12.88 -17.42
N ASP A 153 -14.34 13.99 -17.40
CA ASP A 153 -13.79 15.33 -17.21
C ASP A 153 -13.65 15.74 -15.73
N ALA A 154 -14.09 14.91 -14.78
CA ALA A 154 -14.02 15.19 -13.36
C ALA A 154 -12.71 14.63 -12.73
N PRO A 155 -11.80 15.51 -12.22
CA PRO A 155 -10.42 15.11 -11.87
C PRO A 155 -10.33 14.19 -10.65
N TYR A 156 -11.34 14.16 -9.76
CA TYR A 156 -11.26 13.43 -8.48
C TYR A 156 -12.34 12.35 -8.29
N GLU A 157 -13.21 12.09 -9.27
CA GLU A 157 -14.35 11.18 -9.11
C GLU A 157 -14.03 9.70 -9.37
N GLY A 158 -12.81 9.37 -9.75
CA GLY A 158 -12.40 7.98 -10.03
C GLY A 158 -12.39 7.06 -8.82
N GLY A 159 -12.33 7.61 -7.60
CA GLY A 159 -12.22 6.87 -6.34
C GLY A 159 -13.57 6.51 -5.69
N ARG A 160 -14.49 5.84 -6.39
CA ARG A 160 -15.86 5.58 -5.94
C ARG A 160 -15.96 4.94 -4.54
N VAL A 161 -15.17 3.95 -4.21
CA VAL A 161 -15.16 3.33 -2.86
C VAL A 161 -14.56 4.28 -1.82
N THR A 162 -13.57 5.08 -2.21
CA THR A 162 -13.02 6.12 -1.34
C THR A 162 -14.11 7.11 -0.95
N GLU A 163 -14.82 7.67 -1.92
CA GLU A 163 -15.82 8.73 -1.68
C GLU A 163 -17.10 8.22 -1.02
N LEU A 164 -17.57 7.01 -1.41
CA LEU A 164 -18.86 6.49 -0.94
C LEU A 164 -18.76 5.61 0.31
N VAL A 165 -17.57 5.15 0.68
CA VAL A 165 -17.37 4.23 1.81
C VAL A 165 -16.30 4.72 2.77
N ALA A 166 -15.04 4.84 2.33
CA ALA A 166 -13.94 5.09 3.25
C ALA A 166 -14.02 6.48 3.91
N ARG A 167 -14.24 7.54 3.14
CA ARG A 167 -14.35 8.92 3.69
C ARG A 167 -15.53 9.09 4.64
N PRO A 168 -16.78 8.61 4.34
CA PRO A 168 -17.87 8.61 5.30
C PRO A 168 -17.56 7.84 6.59
N LEU A 169 -16.97 6.63 6.50
CA LEU A 169 -16.59 5.86 7.68
C LEU A 169 -15.54 6.59 8.54
N ILE A 170 -14.51 7.16 7.91
CA ILE A 170 -13.49 7.96 8.59
C ILE A 170 -14.15 9.16 9.29
N SER A 171 -14.98 9.90 8.59
CA SER A 171 -15.66 11.08 9.14
C SER A 171 -16.56 10.77 10.33
N LEU A 172 -17.17 9.58 10.35
CA LEU A 172 -18.10 9.18 11.41
C LEU A 172 -17.42 8.49 12.60
N LEU A 173 -16.33 7.72 12.34
CA LEU A 173 -15.77 6.79 13.31
C LEU A 173 -14.31 7.08 13.69
N PHE A 174 -13.54 7.77 12.82
CA PHE A 174 -12.09 7.97 12.97
C PHE A 174 -11.70 9.42 12.67
N HIS A 175 -12.22 10.36 13.45
CA HIS A 175 -12.15 11.81 13.20
C HIS A 175 -10.71 12.32 13.01
N ASP A 176 -9.74 11.72 13.67
CA ASP A 176 -8.32 12.09 13.56
C ASP A 176 -7.75 11.83 12.16
N LEU A 177 -8.41 10.99 11.37
CA LEU A 177 -8.06 10.66 9.99
C LEU A 177 -8.87 11.45 8.93
N ALA A 178 -9.80 12.32 9.34
CA ALA A 178 -10.70 13.03 8.42
C ALA A 178 -9.99 13.93 7.41
N GLY A 179 -8.72 14.30 7.67
CA GLY A 179 -7.88 15.06 6.74
C GLY A 179 -7.26 14.26 5.60
N LEU A 180 -7.44 12.93 5.54
CA LEU A 180 -6.90 12.11 4.45
C LEU A 180 -7.67 12.30 3.14
N HIS A 181 -6.94 12.55 2.05
CA HIS A 181 -7.53 12.70 0.71
C HIS A 181 -7.95 11.37 0.10
N GLN A 182 -7.02 10.40 0.04
CA GLN A 182 -7.27 9.09 -0.58
C GLN A 182 -6.79 7.94 0.33
N PRO A 183 -7.56 7.61 1.38
CA PRO A 183 -7.17 6.57 2.34
C PRO A 183 -6.99 5.17 1.73
N LEU A 184 -7.59 4.91 0.56
CA LEU A 184 -7.52 3.63 -0.15
C LEU A 184 -6.53 3.64 -1.34
N ALA A 185 -5.69 4.67 -1.50
CA ALA A 185 -4.66 4.65 -2.55
C ALA A 185 -3.71 3.45 -2.35
N GLY A 186 -3.31 2.80 -3.44
CA GLY A 186 -2.41 1.64 -3.39
C GLY A 186 -0.94 2.01 -3.15
N GLU A 187 -0.60 3.28 -3.36
CA GLU A 187 0.74 3.82 -3.22
C GLU A 187 0.92 4.41 -1.82
N TRP A 188 1.77 3.78 -1.03
CA TRP A 188 2.10 4.21 0.33
C TRP A 188 3.45 3.67 0.79
N ALA A 189 4.01 4.28 1.81
CA ALA A 189 5.26 3.84 2.40
C ALA A 189 5.14 3.79 3.93
N VAL A 190 5.88 2.87 4.55
CA VAL A 190 5.79 2.62 5.98
C VAL A 190 7.14 2.15 6.54
N ARG A 191 7.44 2.51 7.78
CA ARG A 191 8.53 1.88 8.52
C ARG A 191 8.21 0.42 8.79
N ARG A 192 9.14 -0.47 8.48
CA ARG A 192 8.99 -1.91 8.72
C ARG A 192 8.55 -2.21 10.14
N SER A 193 9.21 -1.62 11.14
CA SER A 193 8.92 -1.85 12.55
C SER A 193 7.48 -1.51 12.96
N LEU A 194 6.86 -0.53 12.29
CA LEU A 194 5.43 -0.27 12.44
C LEU A 194 4.60 -1.37 11.78
N PHE A 195 4.83 -1.66 10.50
CA PHE A 195 3.99 -2.61 9.74
C PHE A 195 4.06 -4.04 10.31
N GLU A 196 5.22 -4.47 10.79
CA GLU A 196 5.40 -5.73 11.53
C GLU A 196 4.61 -5.81 12.83
N SER A 197 4.21 -4.67 13.39
CA SER A 197 3.44 -4.59 14.63
C SER A 197 1.93 -4.57 14.43
N LEU A 198 1.45 -4.44 13.21
CA LEU A 198 0.03 -4.33 12.88
C LEU A 198 -0.57 -5.69 12.53
N SER A 199 -1.83 -5.89 12.91
CA SER A 199 -2.66 -6.94 12.32
C SER A 199 -3.08 -6.53 10.91
N VAL A 200 -3.02 -7.46 9.95
CA VAL A 200 -3.21 -7.13 8.53
C VAL A 200 -4.40 -7.91 7.96
N PRO A 201 -5.51 -7.22 7.59
CA PRO A 201 -6.58 -7.84 6.81
C PRO A 201 -6.04 -8.39 5.51
N THR A 202 -6.35 -9.64 5.16
CA THR A 202 -5.78 -10.30 3.98
C THR A 202 -6.27 -9.72 2.65
N GLY A 203 -7.44 -9.04 2.64
CA GLY A 203 -8.08 -8.47 1.45
C GLY A 203 -7.75 -7.00 1.17
N TYR A 204 -8.77 -6.30 0.65
CA TYR A 204 -8.68 -4.89 0.22
C TYR A 204 -8.82 -3.86 1.35
N ALA A 205 -8.94 -4.29 2.59
CA ALA A 205 -9.04 -3.37 3.72
C ALA A 205 -7.69 -2.98 4.32
N VAL A 206 -6.58 -3.52 3.82
CA VAL A 206 -5.23 -3.38 4.37
C VAL A 206 -4.80 -1.92 4.51
N GLU A 207 -5.04 -1.09 3.49
CA GLU A 207 -4.63 0.31 3.49
C GLU A 207 -5.34 1.12 4.59
N LEU A 208 -6.68 0.96 4.70
CA LEU A 208 -7.43 1.67 5.72
C LEU A 208 -7.16 1.12 7.12
N ALA A 209 -6.98 -0.19 7.27
CA ALA A 209 -6.61 -0.81 8.55
C ALA A 209 -5.26 -0.27 9.05
N ALA A 210 -4.24 -0.22 8.17
CA ALA A 210 -2.93 0.32 8.53
C ALA A 210 -3.01 1.79 9.01
N LEU A 211 -3.86 2.61 8.39
CA LEU A 211 -4.09 3.99 8.81
C LEU A 211 -4.77 4.08 10.19
N ILE A 212 -5.86 3.32 10.38
CA ILE A 212 -6.61 3.30 11.64
C ILE A 212 -5.72 2.80 12.78
N ASP A 213 -5.04 1.67 12.59
CA ASP A 213 -4.21 1.04 13.61
C ASP A 213 -2.96 1.89 13.93
N THR A 214 -2.39 2.58 12.92
CA THR A 214 -1.30 3.56 13.14
C THR A 214 -1.80 4.73 13.98
N ALA A 215 -2.93 5.33 13.64
CA ALA A 215 -3.48 6.44 14.42
C ALA A 215 -3.80 6.03 15.87
N ALA A 216 -4.33 4.82 16.08
CA ALA A 216 -4.65 4.30 17.40
C ALA A 216 -3.42 4.02 18.26
N THR A 217 -2.30 3.58 17.66
CA THR A 217 -1.10 3.15 18.39
C THR A 217 -0.01 4.21 18.47
N ARG A 218 0.09 5.10 17.49
CA ARG A 218 1.16 6.11 17.34
C ARG A 218 0.64 7.54 17.29
N GLY A 219 -0.68 7.75 17.17
CA GLY A 219 -1.29 9.05 16.89
C GLY A 219 -1.35 9.38 15.39
N ALA A 220 -2.29 10.23 15.01
CA ALA A 220 -2.46 10.64 13.61
C ALA A 220 -1.27 11.48 13.08
N GLU A 221 -0.45 12.05 13.94
CA GLU A 221 0.78 12.77 13.59
C GLU A 221 1.89 11.85 13.06
N ALA A 222 1.82 10.54 13.31
CA ALA A 222 2.70 9.54 12.71
C ALA A 222 2.35 9.25 11.23
N ILE A 223 1.24 9.80 10.75
CA ILE A 223 0.77 9.66 9.38
C ILE A 223 1.00 10.98 8.62
N ALA A 224 1.55 10.87 7.42
CA ALA A 224 1.60 11.96 6.45
C ALA A 224 0.93 11.53 5.14
N GLN A 225 0.62 12.50 4.27
CA GLN A 225 0.15 12.24 2.92
C GLN A 225 0.90 13.10 1.91
N VAL A 226 1.03 12.60 0.68
CA VAL A 226 1.78 13.26 -0.40
C VAL A 226 0.91 13.31 -1.65
N ASP A 227 0.79 14.50 -2.21
CA ASP A 227 0.25 14.68 -3.57
C ASP A 227 1.28 14.14 -4.58
N LEU A 228 0.90 13.11 -5.30
CA LEU A 228 1.71 12.46 -6.33
C LEU A 228 1.35 12.93 -7.76
N GLY A 229 0.52 13.96 -7.87
CA GLY A 229 0.09 14.53 -9.15
C GLY A 229 -1.06 13.75 -9.78
N ARG A 230 -0.84 13.05 -10.89
CA ARG A 230 -1.90 12.39 -11.64
C ARG A 230 -1.63 10.89 -11.83
N ARG A 231 -2.69 10.09 -11.74
CA ARG A 231 -2.68 8.65 -12.04
C ARG A 231 -3.94 8.24 -12.81
N ALA A 232 -3.78 7.44 -13.86
CA ALA A 232 -4.87 6.69 -14.48
C ALA A 232 -4.81 5.21 -14.09
N HIS A 233 -5.95 4.54 -14.06
CA HIS A 233 -6.09 3.12 -13.78
C HIS A 233 -7.29 2.54 -14.54
N ARG A 234 -7.36 1.21 -14.60
CA ARG A 234 -8.53 0.51 -15.18
C ARG A 234 -9.75 0.64 -14.25
N HIS A 235 -10.92 0.85 -14.83
CA HIS A 235 -12.17 0.88 -14.08
C HIS A 235 -12.66 -0.54 -13.79
N GLN A 236 -12.89 -0.83 -12.51
CA GLN A 236 -13.55 -2.06 -12.08
C GLN A 236 -15.08 -1.94 -12.18
N SER A 237 -15.77 -3.07 -12.30
CA SER A 237 -17.24 -3.09 -12.31
C SER A 237 -17.80 -2.62 -10.95
N LEU A 238 -19.01 -2.07 -10.94
CA LEU A 238 -19.67 -1.64 -9.72
C LEU A 238 -19.90 -2.81 -8.74
N ARG A 239 -20.08 -4.02 -9.26
CA ARG A 239 -20.28 -5.23 -8.46
C ARG A 239 -19.01 -5.62 -7.71
N ASP A 240 -17.84 -5.56 -8.38
CA ASP A 240 -16.55 -5.87 -7.76
C ASP A 240 -16.19 -4.83 -6.68
N LEU A 241 -16.51 -3.55 -6.95
CA LEU A 241 -16.37 -2.49 -5.96
C LEU A 241 -17.28 -2.70 -4.74
N GLY A 242 -18.47 -3.32 -4.91
CA GLY A 242 -19.35 -3.69 -3.80
C GLY A 242 -18.74 -4.72 -2.86
N GLY A 243 -18.03 -5.73 -3.40
CA GLY A 243 -17.27 -6.70 -2.63
C GLY A 243 -16.13 -6.06 -1.82
N MET A 244 -15.37 -5.16 -2.45
CA MET A 244 -14.32 -4.39 -1.80
C MET A 244 -14.89 -3.49 -0.70
N ALA A 245 -15.98 -2.77 -0.98
CA ALA A 245 -16.66 -1.89 -0.03
C ALA A 245 -17.07 -2.64 1.23
N ARG A 246 -17.64 -3.85 1.10
CA ARG A 246 -18.07 -4.69 2.23
C ARG A 246 -16.89 -5.10 3.11
N GLN A 247 -15.74 -5.47 2.56
CA GLN A 247 -14.52 -5.78 3.33
C GLN A 247 -14.06 -4.56 4.15
N ILE A 248 -13.99 -3.40 3.51
CA ILE A 248 -13.56 -2.16 4.15
C ILE A 248 -14.52 -1.76 5.27
N MET A 249 -15.84 -1.84 5.03
CA MET A 249 -16.86 -1.54 6.05
C MET A 249 -16.78 -2.49 7.24
N ALA A 250 -16.67 -3.80 6.99
CA ALA A 250 -16.60 -4.80 8.06
C ALA A 250 -15.36 -4.58 8.94
N MET A 251 -14.20 -4.34 8.35
CA MET A 251 -12.98 -4.02 9.07
C MET A 251 -13.12 -2.74 9.90
N ALA A 252 -13.58 -1.64 9.27
CA ALA A 252 -13.67 -0.34 9.95
C ALA A 252 -14.68 -0.37 11.11
N LEU A 253 -15.83 -1.00 10.93
CA LEU A 253 -16.82 -1.18 12.02
C LEU A 253 -16.25 -2.02 13.16
N GLY A 254 -15.51 -3.10 12.83
CA GLY A 254 -14.81 -3.92 13.82
C GLY A 254 -13.80 -3.11 14.63
N ARG A 255 -12.96 -2.27 13.98
CA ARG A 255 -12.00 -1.38 14.65
C ARG A 255 -12.69 -0.32 15.53
N ALA A 256 -13.88 0.11 15.14
CA ALA A 256 -14.71 1.03 15.93
C ALA A 256 -15.48 0.36 17.08
N GLY A 257 -15.35 -0.96 17.26
CA GLY A 257 -16.07 -1.72 18.28
C GLY A 257 -17.58 -1.88 18.00
N VAL A 258 -18.01 -1.66 16.75
CA VAL A 258 -19.40 -1.82 16.34
C VAL A 258 -19.65 -3.28 15.98
N ALA A 259 -20.58 -3.93 16.67
CA ALA A 259 -20.97 -5.31 16.38
C ALA A 259 -21.59 -5.41 14.97
N THR A 260 -20.98 -6.25 14.13
CA THR A 260 -21.52 -6.60 12.82
C THR A 260 -22.10 -8.02 12.89
N GLY A 261 -23.12 -8.33 12.10
CA GLY A 261 -23.67 -9.69 11.99
C GLY A 261 -22.70 -10.71 11.34
N THR A 262 -21.46 -10.29 11.01
CA THR A 262 -20.41 -11.17 10.50
C THR A 262 -19.62 -11.74 11.69
N SER A 263 -19.56 -13.06 11.81
CA SER A 263 -18.80 -13.75 12.86
C SER A 263 -17.32 -13.40 12.80
N THR A 264 -16.74 -12.99 13.92
CA THR A 264 -15.34 -12.58 14.07
C THR A 264 -14.41 -13.75 14.47
N ALA A 265 -14.91 -14.99 14.52
CA ALA A 265 -14.12 -16.18 14.86
C ALA A 265 -14.13 -17.17 13.67
N GLU A 266 -13.39 -18.20 13.70
CA GLU A 266 -13.23 -19.34 12.76
C GLU A 266 -14.30 -19.41 11.64
N GLY A 267 -14.15 -18.63 10.56
CA GLY A 267 -15.11 -18.55 9.45
C GLY A 267 -15.33 -17.15 8.91
N ALA A 268 -14.57 -16.15 9.37
CA ALA A 268 -14.59 -14.80 8.78
C ALA A 268 -14.27 -14.90 7.28
N GLU A 269 -15.14 -14.34 6.45
CA GLU A 269 -14.96 -14.31 4.99
C GLU A 269 -13.66 -13.59 4.57
N TRP A 270 -13.09 -12.78 5.47
CA TRP A 270 -11.83 -12.06 5.30
C TRP A 270 -11.02 -12.11 6.60
N PRO A 271 -10.14 -13.13 6.76
CA PRO A 271 -9.30 -13.26 7.94
C PRO A 271 -8.25 -12.15 8.01
N GLU A 272 -7.76 -11.92 9.24
CA GLU A 272 -6.61 -11.05 9.48
C GLU A 272 -5.38 -11.88 9.82
N ARG A 273 -4.22 -11.44 9.33
CA ARG A 273 -2.92 -11.94 9.76
C ARG A 273 -2.53 -11.27 11.08
N PRO A 274 -1.96 -12.01 12.01
CA PRO A 274 -1.40 -11.43 13.23
C PRO A 274 -0.21 -10.52 12.88
N PRO A 275 0.23 -9.67 13.81
CA PRO A 275 1.50 -8.95 13.67
C PRO A 275 2.63 -9.90 13.26
N ALA A 276 3.37 -9.55 12.21
CA ALA A 276 4.42 -10.44 11.68
C ALA A 276 5.53 -10.72 12.70
N ARG A 277 5.83 -9.76 13.58
CA ARG A 277 6.78 -9.93 14.69
C ARG A 277 6.39 -11.05 15.67
N ASP A 278 5.10 -11.40 15.75
CA ASP A 278 4.59 -12.41 16.70
C ASP A 278 4.71 -13.84 16.13
N VAL A 279 5.00 -13.98 14.81
CA VAL A 279 5.12 -15.24 14.07
C VAL A 279 6.47 -15.40 13.33
N ALA A 280 7.39 -14.46 13.53
CA ALA A 280 8.70 -14.44 12.89
C ALA A 280 9.67 -15.50 13.46
#